data_fa4aa08951529cbbbef50d62764c9938
#
_entry.id   fa4aa08951529cbbbef50d62764c9938
#
_cell.length_a   1.000
_cell.length_b   1.000
_cell.length_c   1.000
_cell.angle_alpha   90.00
_cell.angle_beta   90.00
_cell.angle_gamma   90.00
#
_symmetry.space_group_name_H-M   'P 1'
#
loop_
_entity.id
_entity.type
_entity.pdbx_description
1 polymer ?
#
loop_
_entity_poly.entity_id
_entity_poly.type
_entity_poly.pdbx_seq_one_letter_code
_entity_poly.pdbx_strand_id
1 'polypeptide(L)' 'MKVYGNAQVHDKAYIHDSVKVYGDAEVYGDAEVYGDTQVYGNAKVDYNVNTGKITK' A
#
# COMPACT_ATOMS: atom_id res chain seq x y z
N MET A 1 -6.17 6.75 -5.84
CA MET A 1 -5.62 6.10 -4.65
C MET A 1 -6.64 6.10 -3.54
N LYS A 2 -6.75 4.99 -2.84
CA LYS A 2 -7.66 4.89 -1.70
C LYS A 2 -6.96 4.17 -0.56
N VAL A 3 -7.10 4.71 0.64
CA VAL A 3 -6.61 4.08 1.86
C VAL A 3 -7.79 4.03 2.83
N TYR A 4 -8.19 2.84 3.23
CA TYR A 4 -9.36 2.70 4.07
C TYR A 4 -9.24 1.46 4.96
N GLY A 5 -10.30 1.19 5.73
CA GLY A 5 -10.23 0.15 6.73
C GLY A 5 -9.29 0.57 7.85
N ASN A 6 -8.45 -0.35 8.29
CA ASN A 6 -7.45 -0.07 9.32
C ASN A 6 -6.06 0.12 8.72
N ALA A 7 -5.97 0.36 7.42
CA ALA A 7 -4.69 0.51 6.73
C ALA A 7 -3.95 1.75 7.22
N GLN A 8 -2.64 1.66 7.22
CA GLN A 8 -1.78 2.75 7.65
C GLN A 8 -0.71 3.01 6.60
N VAL A 9 -0.50 4.28 6.29
CA VAL A 9 0.58 4.73 5.40
C VAL A 9 1.34 5.79 6.18
N HIS A 10 2.62 5.56 6.41
CA HIS A 10 3.38 6.49 7.23
C HIS A 10 4.84 6.52 6.78
N ASP A 11 5.65 7.25 7.53
CA ASP A 11 7.05 7.48 7.19
C ASP A 11 7.12 8.22 5.86
N LYS A 12 8.00 7.82 4.96
CA LYS A 12 8.17 8.47 3.67
C LYS A 12 7.44 7.73 2.57
N ALA A 13 6.51 6.86 2.90
CA ALA A 13 5.77 6.10 1.91
C ALA A 13 4.97 7.03 1.00
N TYR A 14 4.93 6.69 -0.27
CA TYR A 14 4.28 7.50 -1.28
C TYR A 14 3.36 6.60 -2.09
N ILE A 15 2.08 6.94 -2.11
CA ILE A 15 1.07 6.16 -2.82
C ILE A 15 0.37 7.07 -3.80
N HIS A 16 0.30 6.65 -5.05
CA HIS A 16 -0.36 7.45 -6.07
C HIS A 16 -0.98 6.55 -7.14
N ASP A 17 -1.64 7.17 -8.11
CA ASP A 17 -2.35 6.46 -9.19
C ASP A 17 -3.56 5.70 -8.64
N SER A 18 -3.84 4.52 -9.14
CA SER A 18 -5.07 3.78 -8.83
C SER A 18 -4.90 2.76 -7.71
N VAL A 19 -3.99 2.99 -6.80
CA VAL A 19 -3.69 2.06 -5.72
C VAL A 19 -4.83 2.03 -4.71
N LYS A 20 -5.07 0.85 -4.15
CA LYS A 20 -5.99 0.66 -3.03
C LYS A 20 -5.24 0.00 -1.89
N VAL A 21 -5.31 0.59 -0.71
CA VAL A 21 -4.70 0.05 0.50
C VAL A 21 -5.80 -0.09 1.53
N TYR A 22 -6.03 -1.30 2.00
CA TYR A 22 -7.15 -1.54 2.90
C TYR A 22 -6.90 -2.75 3.79
N GLY A 23 -7.91 -3.10 4.58
CA GLY A 23 -7.75 -4.14 5.58
C GLY A 23 -6.84 -3.67 6.70
N ASP A 24 -5.90 -4.50 7.10
CA ASP A 24 -4.91 -4.16 8.12
C ASP A 24 -3.54 -3.90 7.50
N ALA A 25 -3.49 -3.51 6.25
CA ALA A 25 -2.23 -3.30 5.54
C ALA A 25 -1.47 -2.10 6.06
N GLU A 26 -0.17 -2.15 5.92
CA GLU A 26 0.71 -1.07 6.35
C GLU A 26 1.73 -0.80 5.25
N VAL A 27 1.86 0.47 4.86
CA VAL A 27 2.86 0.90 3.88
C VAL A 27 3.72 1.93 4.58
N TYR A 28 5.04 1.70 4.59
CA TYR A 28 5.92 2.51 5.42
C TYR A 28 7.32 2.58 4.82
N GLY A 29 8.22 3.21 5.56
CA GLY A 29 9.59 3.37 5.12
C GLY A 29 9.66 4.26 3.88
N ASP A 30 10.47 3.86 2.92
CA ASP A 30 10.61 4.58 1.66
C ASP A 30 9.80 3.94 0.55
N ALA A 31 8.73 3.23 0.89
CA ALA A 31 7.92 2.52 -0.10
C ALA A 31 7.28 3.49 -1.08
N GLU A 32 7.18 3.08 -2.32
CA GLU A 32 6.41 3.77 -3.33
C GLU A 32 5.46 2.77 -3.96
N VAL A 33 4.16 3.06 -3.92
CA VAL A 33 3.14 2.15 -4.43
C VAL A 33 2.31 2.92 -5.45
N TYR A 34 2.22 2.42 -6.66
CA TYR A 34 1.56 3.13 -7.73
C TYR A 34 1.00 2.14 -8.76
N GLY A 35 0.42 2.68 -9.83
CA GLY A 35 -0.20 1.85 -10.85
C GLY A 35 -1.51 1.25 -10.36
N ASP A 36 -1.77 0.01 -10.72
CA ASP A 36 -3.00 -0.68 -10.36
C ASP A 36 -2.84 -1.62 -9.18
N THR A 37 -1.99 -1.27 -8.24
CA THR A 37 -1.65 -2.13 -7.11
C THR A 37 -2.77 -2.17 -6.07
N GLN A 38 -2.95 -3.31 -5.44
CA GLN A 38 -3.82 -3.46 -4.29
C GLN A 38 -3.01 -4.03 -3.12
N VAL A 39 -3.11 -3.40 -1.97
CA VAL A 39 -2.43 -3.84 -0.75
C VAL A 39 -3.50 -4.04 0.31
N TYR A 40 -3.61 -5.26 0.84
CA TYR A 40 -4.70 -5.57 1.74
C TYR A 40 -4.33 -6.72 2.67
N GLY A 41 -5.31 -7.17 3.47
CA GLY A 41 -5.06 -8.19 4.45
C GLY A 41 -4.13 -7.66 5.54
N ASN A 42 -3.11 -8.41 5.89
CA ASN A 42 -2.12 -8.00 6.87
C ASN A 42 -0.79 -7.63 6.21
N ALA A 43 -0.83 -7.19 4.97
CA ALA A 43 0.38 -6.91 4.20
C ALA A 43 1.19 -5.79 4.82
N LYS A 44 2.49 -5.90 4.69
CA LYS A 44 3.41 -4.84 5.09
C LYS A 44 4.32 -4.57 3.91
N VAL A 45 4.33 -3.32 3.47
CA VAL A 45 5.06 -2.92 2.27
C VAL A 45 6.05 -1.83 2.66
N ASP A 46 7.33 -2.11 2.46
CA ASP A 46 8.37 -1.12 2.68
C ASP A 46 9.29 -1.02 1.45
N TYR A 47 8.79 -1.45 0.29
CA TYR A 47 9.54 -1.47 -0.96
C TYR A 47 8.64 -0.94 -2.07
N ASN A 48 9.21 -0.78 -3.25
CA ASN A 48 8.48 -0.20 -4.38
C ASN A 48 7.62 -1.25 -5.06
N VAL A 49 6.36 -0.91 -5.34
CA VAL A 49 5.40 -1.82 -5.97
C VAL A 49 4.62 -1.03 -7.01
N ASN A 50 4.49 -1.56 -8.22
CA ASN A 50 3.77 -0.86 -9.27
C ASN A 50 2.65 -1.67 -9.90
N THR A 51 2.42 -2.89 -9.46
CA THR A 51 1.33 -3.70 -10.00
C THR A 51 1.10 -4.89 -9.11
N GLY A 52 -0.09 -5.49 -9.25
CA GLY A 52 -0.39 -6.73 -8.58
C GLY A 52 -1.16 -6.56 -7.30
N LYS A 53 -1.25 -7.64 -6.57
CA LYS A 53 -1.96 -7.68 -5.30
C LYS A 53 -1.00 -8.14 -4.23
N ILE A 54 -0.97 -7.42 -3.15
CA ILE A 54 -0.10 -7.71 -2.04
C ILE A 54 -0.94 -8.01 -0.83
N THR A 55 -0.78 -9.20 -0.30
CA THR A 55 -1.52 -9.66 0.86
C THR A 55 -0.65 -10.59 1.67
N LYS A 56 -1.01 -10.73 2.92
CA LYS A 56 -0.21 -11.60 3.76
C LYS A 56 -1.07 -12.29 4.78
#